data_6518f3fddb172f66c148bbeb89ae6446
#
_entry.id   6518f3fddb172f66c148bbeb89ae6446
#
_cell.length_a   1.000
_cell.length_b   1.000
_cell.length_c   1.000
_cell.angle_alpha   90.00
_cell.angle_beta   90.00
_cell.angle_gamma   90.00
#
_symmetry.space_group_name_H-M   'P 1'
#
loop_
_entity.id
_entity.type
_entity.pdbx_description
1 polymer ?
#
loop_
_entity_poly.entity_id
_entity_poly.type
_entity_poly.pdbx_seq_one_letter_code
_entity_poly.pdbx_strand_id
1 'polypeptide(L)'
;MRAFDFELSRRGFASALAAGALSLALAGCGGGAAGAGSAAGSAAGSAADSAAAEPVEVHVASLKGPTSIGLVQFMDQAANGETDNEFDFAINTAADEIVPKVIQGDVDIALVPANVASVLYNKTEGAVQVIDINTLGVLNVVTGDAGVTTFGDLAGRTVYMTGKGTTPEYVMNYLLERAGLTGQVTLEFKSEPTEVLSALLADPSAVGVLPEPFKTAAIAKSEGKLSAPVSLTDVWDELAGDT
;
A
#
# COMPACT_ATOMS: atom_id res chain seq x y z
N MET A 1 21.68 32.78 4.09
CA MET A 1 22.47 31.58 3.82
C MET A 1 23.09 31.12 5.14
N ARG A 2 22.48 30.13 5.77
CA ARG A 2 23.07 29.39 6.90
C ARG A 2 22.96 27.92 6.52
N ALA A 3 24.13 27.29 6.32
CA ALA A 3 24.28 25.88 6.09
C ALA A 3 23.83 25.14 7.36
N PHE A 4 22.90 24.19 7.22
CA PHE A 4 22.59 23.21 8.25
C PHE A 4 23.51 22.01 8.00
N ASP A 5 24.57 21.90 8.84
CA ASP A 5 25.36 20.70 8.94
C ASP A 5 24.53 19.62 9.63
N PHE A 6 24.13 18.62 8.87
CA PHE A 6 23.50 17.41 9.40
C PHE A 6 24.59 16.38 9.71
N GLU A 7 25.05 16.35 10.95
CA GLU A 7 25.92 15.29 11.41
C GLU A 7 25.16 13.98 11.55
N LEU A 8 25.36 13.09 10.59
CA LEU A 8 24.98 11.69 10.69
C LEU A 8 25.77 11.01 11.81
N SER A 9 25.14 10.81 12.95
CA SER A 9 25.67 9.99 14.04
C SER A 9 25.76 8.52 13.60
N ARG A 10 26.89 8.17 13.01
CA ARG A 10 27.31 6.78 12.84
C ARG A 10 27.69 6.22 14.21
N ARG A 11 26.76 5.54 14.88
CA ARG A 11 27.09 4.70 16.02
C ARG A 11 27.94 3.54 15.52
N GLY A 12 29.24 3.63 15.89
CA GLY A 12 30.29 2.77 15.40
C GLY A 12 30.14 1.33 15.83
N PHE A 13 30.32 0.46 14.86
CA PHE A 13 30.67 -0.92 15.07
C PHE A 13 32.10 -0.95 15.63
N ALA A 14 32.23 -1.16 16.93
CA ALA A 14 33.50 -1.45 17.57
C ALA A 14 33.82 -2.93 17.39
N SER A 15 34.69 -3.24 16.43
CA SER A 15 35.32 -4.55 16.28
C SER A 15 36.27 -4.79 17.43
N ALA A 16 35.94 -5.68 18.34
CA ALA A 16 36.91 -6.22 19.32
C ALA A 16 37.61 -7.42 18.71
N LEU A 17 38.85 -7.20 18.24
CA LEU A 17 39.84 -8.23 17.95
C LEU A 17 40.44 -8.70 19.27
N ALA A 18 40.09 -9.90 19.71
CA ALA A 18 40.84 -10.62 20.77
C ALA A 18 41.69 -11.71 20.11
N ALA A 19 42.99 -11.51 20.17
CA ALA A 19 44.01 -12.47 19.82
C ALA A 19 44.11 -13.55 20.91
N GLY A 20 44.16 -14.80 20.53
CA GLY A 20 44.32 -15.91 21.47
C GLY A 20 44.81 -17.20 20.81
N ALA A 21 46.16 -17.30 20.80
CA ALA A 21 47.01 -18.48 21.04
C ALA A 21 46.91 -19.72 20.15
N LEU A 22 48.03 -19.92 19.46
CA LEU A 22 48.59 -21.16 18.94
C LEU A 22 48.54 -22.32 19.94
N SER A 23 48.16 -23.48 19.46
CA SER A 23 48.68 -24.76 19.94
C SER A 23 48.91 -25.72 18.77
N LEU A 24 50.19 -25.88 18.42
CA LEU A 24 50.71 -26.98 17.62
C LEU A 24 50.67 -28.26 18.47
N ALA A 25 50.17 -29.34 17.89
CA ALA A 25 50.54 -30.67 18.29
C ALA A 25 50.78 -31.53 17.02
N LEU A 26 52.08 -31.82 16.80
CA LEU A 26 52.57 -32.85 15.87
C LEU A 26 52.37 -34.23 16.49
N ALA A 27 52.17 -35.18 15.63
CA ALA A 27 52.66 -36.52 15.55
C ALA A 27 51.58 -37.52 15.16
N GLY A 28 51.80 -38.25 14.10
CA GLY A 28 52.12 -39.63 14.02
C GLY A 28 51.91 -40.22 12.66
N CYS A 29 53.00 -40.65 12.02
CA CYS A 29 53.07 -41.52 10.86
C CYS A 29 52.57 -42.93 11.19
N GLY A 30 51.90 -43.56 10.19
CA GLY A 30 51.68 -45.02 10.21
C GLY A 30 50.96 -45.47 8.95
N GLY A 31 51.70 -46.13 8.06
CA GLY A 31 51.25 -46.63 6.77
C GLY A 31 50.35 -47.86 6.81
N GLY A 32 49.72 -48.17 5.66
CA GLY A 32 49.11 -49.47 5.36
C GLY A 32 47.96 -49.40 4.37
N ALA A 33 48.27 -49.76 3.18
CA ALA A 33 47.55 -50.39 2.05
C ALA A 33 46.02 -50.59 2.05
N ALA A 34 45.43 -50.16 0.93
CA ALA A 34 44.45 -50.82 0.06
C ALA A 34 43.07 -51.23 0.66
N GLY A 35 42.02 -50.60 0.13
CA GLY A 35 40.65 -51.07 0.24
C GLY A 35 39.67 -50.11 -0.40
N ALA A 36 39.18 -50.45 -1.59
CA ALA A 36 38.08 -49.78 -2.26
C ALA A 36 36.77 -49.90 -1.46
N GLY A 37 36.16 -48.83 -1.13
CA GLY A 37 34.86 -48.78 -0.49
C GLY A 37 34.19 -47.45 -0.67
N SER A 38 33.16 -47.42 -1.50
CA SER A 38 32.23 -46.28 -1.63
C SER A 38 31.66 -45.93 -0.28
N ALA A 39 31.98 -44.73 0.22
CA ALA A 39 31.25 -44.16 1.34
C ALA A 39 30.67 -42.83 0.93
N ALA A 40 29.35 -42.81 0.90
CA ALA A 40 28.54 -41.63 0.80
C ALA A 40 28.94 -40.64 1.90
N GLY A 41 29.54 -39.53 1.50
CA GLY A 41 29.84 -38.39 2.37
C GLY A 41 28.54 -37.74 2.80
N SER A 42 28.11 -38.00 4.03
CA SER A 42 27.15 -37.15 4.72
C SER A 42 27.77 -35.78 4.89
N ALA A 43 27.36 -34.82 4.07
CA ALA A 43 27.56 -33.43 4.35
C ALA A 43 26.77 -33.11 5.64
N ALA A 44 27.50 -33.00 6.75
CA ALA A 44 26.98 -32.38 7.95
C ALA A 44 26.78 -30.89 7.59
N GLY A 45 25.53 -30.58 7.21
CA GLY A 45 25.08 -29.21 7.13
C GLY A 45 25.22 -28.59 8.52
N SER A 46 26.12 -27.63 8.65
CA SER A 46 26.09 -26.72 9.79
C SER A 46 24.71 -26.07 9.79
N ALA A 47 23.82 -26.54 10.66
CA ALA A 47 22.67 -25.76 11.09
C ALA A 47 23.29 -24.53 11.78
N ALA A 48 23.35 -23.43 11.03
CA ALA A 48 23.51 -22.12 11.63
C ALA A 48 22.31 -21.97 12.57
N ASP A 49 22.61 -21.97 13.86
CA ASP A 49 21.67 -21.62 14.91
C ASP A 49 21.25 -20.17 14.61
N SER A 50 20.13 -20.03 13.90
CA SER A 50 19.51 -18.74 13.65
C SER A 50 18.92 -18.33 14.99
N ALA A 51 19.70 -17.62 15.79
CA ALA A 51 19.15 -16.94 16.96
C ALA A 51 17.94 -16.15 16.47
N ALA A 52 16.77 -16.45 17.02
CA ALA A 52 15.56 -15.72 16.72
C ALA A 52 15.84 -14.23 16.94
N ALA A 53 15.65 -13.42 15.90
CA ALA A 53 15.83 -11.98 16.03
C ALA A 53 14.83 -11.47 17.08
N GLU A 54 15.26 -10.55 17.92
CA GLU A 54 14.36 -9.87 18.86
C GLU A 54 13.22 -9.20 18.06
N PRO A 55 11.97 -9.28 18.53
CA PRO A 55 10.85 -8.61 17.88
C PRO A 55 11.11 -7.11 17.71
N VAL A 56 10.76 -6.59 16.56
CA VAL A 56 10.88 -5.16 16.24
C VAL A 56 9.49 -4.55 16.24
N GLU A 57 9.35 -3.36 16.82
CA GLU A 57 8.14 -2.55 16.70
C GLU A 57 8.09 -1.91 15.31
N VAL A 58 6.97 -2.08 14.61
CA VAL A 58 6.74 -1.61 13.23
C VAL A 58 5.47 -0.77 13.18
N HIS A 59 5.61 0.49 12.82
CA HIS A 59 4.48 1.43 12.69
C HIS A 59 3.93 1.42 11.28
N VAL A 60 2.65 1.04 11.13
CA VAL A 60 1.96 0.91 9.85
C VAL A 60 0.86 1.97 9.75
N ALA A 61 0.92 2.82 8.73
CA ALA A 61 -0.14 3.79 8.43
C ALA A 61 -0.91 3.38 7.18
N SER A 62 -2.24 3.49 7.23
CA SER A 62 -3.14 3.16 6.12
C SER A 62 -4.29 4.14 6.03
N LEU A 63 -5.06 4.07 4.94
CA LEU A 63 -6.23 4.90 4.70
C LEU A 63 -7.53 4.12 4.89
N LYS A 64 -8.59 4.79 5.35
CA LYS A 64 -9.94 4.22 5.39
C LYS A 64 -10.36 3.74 4.01
N GLY A 65 -10.94 2.54 3.96
CA GLY A 65 -11.47 1.96 2.73
C GLY A 65 -10.62 0.84 2.16
N PRO A 66 -10.51 0.73 0.82
CA PRO A 66 -9.90 -0.44 0.18
C PRO A 66 -8.45 -0.66 0.57
N THR A 67 -7.67 0.39 0.82
CA THR A 67 -6.28 0.28 1.25
C THR A 67 -6.09 -0.46 2.57
N SER A 68 -7.02 -0.34 3.52
CA SER A 68 -6.96 -1.03 4.82
C SER A 68 -7.63 -2.39 4.81
N ILE A 69 -8.55 -2.67 3.88
CA ILE A 69 -9.28 -3.96 3.85
C ILE A 69 -8.32 -5.14 3.69
N GLY A 70 -7.30 -4.99 2.85
CA GLY A 70 -6.26 -6.02 2.65
C GLY A 70 -5.44 -6.34 3.90
N LEU A 71 -5.40 -5.42 4.87
CA LEU A 71 -4.66 -5.60 6.12
C LEU A 71 -5.47 -6.25 7.26
N VAL A 72 -6.80 -6.39 7.13
CA VAL A 72 -7.68 -6.77 8.25
C VAL A 72 -7.26 -8.09 8.89
N GLN A 73 -6.93 -9.09 8.09
CA GLN A 73 -6.44 -10.38 8.61
C GLN A 73 -5.09 -10.23 9.31
N PHE A 74 -4.18 -9.45 8.75
CA PHE A 74 -2.87 -9.20 9.33
C PHE A 74 -2.98 -8.41 10.65
N MET A 75 -3.88 -7.42 10.72
CA MET A 75 -4.19 -6.70 11.95
C MET A 75 -4.71 -7.63 13.06
N ASP A 76 -5.57 -8.58 12.68
CA ASP A 76 -6.11 -9.57 13.63
C ASP A 76 -5.01 -10.52 14.14
N GLN A 77 -4.15 -11.00 13.24
CA GLN A 77 -3.00 -11.84 13.60
C GLN A 77 -2.03 -11.09 14.54
N ALA A 78 -1.70 -9.84 14.23
CA ALA A 78 -0.83 -9.03 15.07
C ALA A 78 -1.45 -8.78 16.46
N ALA A 79 -2.75 -8.48 16.52
CA ALA A 79 -3.47 -8.29 17.79
C ALA A 79 -3.51 -9.55 18.66
N ASN A 80 -3.47 -10.73 18.03
CA ASN A 80 -3.42 -12.02 18.73
C ASN A 80 -1.99 -12.49 19.05
N GLY A 81 -0.95 -11.73 18.67
CA GLY A 81 0.45 -12.11 18.90
C GLY A 81 0.92 -13.26 17.99
N GLU A 82 0.32 -13.39 16.82
CA GLU A 82 0.64 -14.44 15.82
C GLU A 82 1.69 -13.97 14.81
N THR A 83 2.37 -12.85 15.06
CA THR A 83 3.41 -12.26 14.22
C THR A 83 4.75 -12.26 14.92
N ASP A 84 5.85 -12.35 14.16
CA ASP A 84 7.22 -12.36 14.70
C ASP A 84 7.63 -10.98 15.24
N ASN A 85 7.02 -9.90 14.75
CA ASN A 85 7.25 -8.52 15.17
C ASN A 85 6.00 -7.91 15.83
N GLU A 86 6.18 -6.81 16.54
CA GLU A 86 5.09 -6.02 17.10
C GLU A 86 4.64 -4.97 16.09
N PHE A 87 3.33 -4.90 15.79
CA PHE A 87 2.78 -3.96 14.81
C PHE A 87 1.81 -2.99 15.44
N ASP A 88 2.03 -1.69 15.22
CA ASP A 88 1.08 -0.62 15.52
C ASP A 88 0.42 -0.10 14.24
N PHE A 89 -0.92 -0.13 14.18
CA PHE A 89 -1.68 0.24 12.99
C PHE A 89 -2.45 1.54 13.20
N ALA A 90 -2.17 2.55 12.37
CA ALA A 90 -2.90 3.80 12.32
C ALA A 90 -3.72 3.91 11.01
N ILE A 91 -5.06 3.99 11.13
CA ILE A 91 -5.95 4.22 9.99
C ILE A 91 -6.29 5.71 9.91
N ASN A 92 -5.81 6.37 8.86
CA ASN A 92 -5.97 7.79 8.62
C ASN A 92 -7.11 8.07 7.63
N THR A 93 -7.60 9.30 7.60
CA THR A 93 -8.69 9.71 6.70
C THR A 93 -8.16 10.14 5.34
N ALA A 94 -7.03 10.84 5.31
CA ALA A 94 -6.44 11.39 4.11
C ALA A 94 -4.93 11.14 4.02
N ALA A 95 -4.39 11.10 2.80
CA ALA A 95 -2.98 10.80 2.56
C ALA A 95 -2.02 11.89 3.08
N ASP A 96 -2.48 13.13 3.17
CA ASP A 96 -1.72 14.26 3.70
C ASP A 96 -1.45 14.15 5.20
N GLU A 97 -2.23 13.33 5.93
CA GLU A 97 -1.95 12.99 7.33
C GLU A 97 -0.77 12.00 7.47
N ILE A 98 -0.55 11.15 6.46
CA ILE A 98 0.49 10.12 6.47
C ILE A 98 1.84 10.68 5.98
N VAL A 99 1.83 11.51 4.94
CA VAL A 99 3.04 12.03 4.29
C VAL A 99 4.06 12.64 5.28
N PRO A 100 3.68 13.55 6.21
CA PRO A 100 4.66 14.10 7.15
C PRO A 100 5.23 13.04 8.11
N LYS A 101 4.44 12.06 8.52
CA LYS A 101 4.89 10.98 9.42
C LYS A 101 5.95 10.09 8.78
N VAL A 102 5.77 9.74 7.49
CA VAL A 102 6.78 8.99 6.74
C VAL A 102 8.07 9.80 6.59
N ILE A 103 7.98 11.10 6.27
CA ILE A 103 9.17 11.97 6.13
C ILE A 103 9.92 12.12 7.46
N GLN A 104 9.20 12.12 8.59
CA GLN A 104 9.77 12.21 9.94
C GLN A 104 10.35 10.88 10.44
N GLY A 105 10.01 9.76 9.78
CA GLY A 105 10.42 8.43 10.20
C GLY A 105 9.55 7.86 11.34
N ASP A 106 8.36 8.42 11.56
CA ASP A 106 7.38 7.94 12.55
C ASP A 106 6.53 6.77 12.02
N VAL A 107 6.66 6.44 10.73
CA VAL A 107 5.95 5.36 10.05
C VAL A 107 6.94 4.57 9.20
N ASP A 108 7.00 3.27 9.41
CA ASP A 108 7.87 2.33 8.70
C ASP A 108 7.24 1.82 7.41
N ILE A 109 5.93 1.55 7.44
CA ILE A 109 5.16 1.05 6.30
C ILE A 109 3.93 1.93 6.10
N ALA A 110 3.78 2.50 4.89
CA ALA A 110 2.65 3.34 4.55
C ALA A 110 1.88 2.80 3.35
N LEU A 111 0.57 2.65 3.48
CA LEU A 111 -0.34 2.34 2.37
C LEU A 111 -0.97 3.64 1.89
N VAL A 112 -0.52 4.10 0.74
CA VAL A 112 -0.89 5.41 0.17
C VAL A 112 -1.25 5.27 -1.31
N PRO A 113 -1.99 6.23 -1.90
CA PRO A 113 -2.21 6.27 -3.34
C PRO A 113 -0.89 6.27 -4.12
N ALA A 114 -0.85 5.61 -5.27
CA ALA A 114 0.38 5.38 -6.06
C ALA A 114 1.12 6.68 -6.40
N ASN A 115 0.40 7.77 -6.73
CA ASN A 115 1.01 9.07 -6.99
C ASN A 115 1.67 9.69 -5.75
N VAL A 116 1.14 9.40 -4.54
CA VAL A 116 1.72 9.87 -3.27
C VAL A 116 3.04 9.17 -2.98
N ALA A 117 3.18 7.90 -3.38
CA ALA A 117 4.45 7.19 -3.27
C ALA A 117 5.58 7.89 -4.05
N SER A 118 5.30 8.40 -5.27
CA SER A 118 6.28 9.17 -6.03
C SER A 118 6.63 10.51 -5.37
N VAL A 119 5.66 11.17 -4.73
CA VAL A 119 5.90 12.40 -3.94
C VAL A 119 6.79 12.11 -2.73
N LEU A 120 6.51 11.01 -2.00
CA LEU A 120 7.33 10.58 -0.88
C LEU A 120 8.75 10.25 -1.32
N TYR A 121 8.92 9.47 -2.40
CA TYR A 121 10.24 9.15 -2.94
C TYR A 121 11.06 10.41 -3.23
N ASN A 122 10.47 11.40 -3.89
CA ASN A 122 11.17 12.65 -4.19
C ASN A 122 11.45 13.50 -2.95
N LYS A 123 10.52 13.57 -2.00
CA LYS A 123 10.70 14.37 -0.77
C LYS A 123 11.70 13.76 0.21
N THR A 124 11.87 12.44 0.17
CA THR A 124 12.84 11.71 1.01
C THR A 124 14.15 11.41 0.27
N GLU A 125 14.34 12.01 -0.93
CA GLU A 125 15.53 11.79 -1.75
C GLU A 125 15.81 10.28 -2.01
N GLY A 126 14.75 9.49 -2.19
CA GLY A 126 14.84 8.05 -2.46
C GLY A 126 14.97 7.16 -1.21
N ALA A 127 14.73 7.70 -0.01
CA ALA A 127 14.79 6.90 1.22
C ALA A 127 13.60 5.95 1.40
N VAL A 128 12.53 6.10 0.61
CA VAL A 128 11.38 5.18 0.60
C VAL A 128 11.40 4.30 -0.64
N GLN A 129 10.83 3.09 -0.53
CA GLN A 129 10.67 2.15 -1.64
C GLN A 129 9.23 1.66 -1.70
N VAL A 130 8.72 1.46 -2.92
CA VAL A 130 7.46 0.74 -3.13
C VAL A 130 7.76 -0.76 -3.06
N ILE A 131 7.11 -1.45 -2.13
CA ILE A 131 7.28 -2.89 -1.93
C ILE A 131 6.15 -3.71 -2.55
N ASP A 132 4.96 -3.12 -2.69
CA ASP A 132 3.80 -3.81 -3.26
C ASP A 132 2.73 -2.83 -3.76
N ILE A 133 1.80 -3.34 -4.58
CA ILE A 133 0.55 -2.68 -4.97
C ILE A 133 -0.59 -3.52 -4.43
N ASN A 134 -1.09 -3.16 -3.24
CA ASN A 134 -2.07 -3.97 -2.50
C ASN A 134 -3.51 -3.79 -2.97
N THR A 135 -3.81 -2.77 -3.78
CA THR A 135 -5.18 -2.44 -4.20
C THR A 135 -5.21 -2.09 -5.68
N LEU A 136 -5.97 -2.84 -6.46
CA LEU A 136 -6.23 -2.57 -7.87
C LEU A 136 -7.45 -1.65 -8.04
N GLY A 137 -7.94 -1.45 -9.28
CA GLY A 137 -9.05 -0.59 -9.58
C GLY A 137 -10.34 -0.99 -8.81
N VAL A 138 -10.88 -0.05 -8.02
CA VAL A 138 -12.03 -0.29 -7.12
C VAL A 138 -13.10 0.78 -7.23
N LEU A 139 -12.93 1.75 -8.14
CA LEU A 139 -13.82 2.91 -8.25
C LEU A 139 -15.00 2.62 -9.19
N ASN A 140 -16.19 2.99 -8.74
CA ASN A 140 -17.42 2.80 -9.52
C ASN A 140 -18.27 4.07 -9.47
N VAL A 141 -18.91 4.40 -10.56
CA VAL A 141 -19.99 5.40 -10.59
C VAL A 141 -21.22 4.79 -9.94
N VAL A 142 -21.79 5.48 -8.96
CA VAL A 142 -22.97 5.06 -8.21
C VAL A 142 -24.04 6.14 -8.34
N THR A 143 -25.24 5.75 -8.72
CA THR A 143 -26.39 6.64 -8.87
C THR A 143 -27.69 5.85 -8.93
N GLY A 144 -28.82 6.51 -8.68
CA GLY A 144 -30.16 6.01 -8.97
C GLY A 144 -30.79 6.65 -10.20
N ASP A 145 -30.07 7.56 -10.88
CA ASP A 145 -30.54 8.14 -12.14
C ASP A 145 -30.44 7.11 -13.28
N ALA A 146 -31.57 6.65 -13.78
CA ALA A 146 -31.66 5.69 -14.88
C ALA A 146 -31.10 6.25 -16.22
N GLY A 147 -30.86 7.55 -16.32
CA GLY A 147 -30.22 8.17 -17.47
C GLY A 147 -28.70 8.05 -17.48
N VAL A 148 -28.09 7.46 -16.43
CA VAL A 148 -26.63 7.20 -16.36
C VAL A 148 -26.42 5.71 -16.48
N THR A 149 -26.04 5.25 -17.64
CA THR A 149 -25.77 3.85 -17.96
C THR A 149 -24.34 3.62 -18.48
N THR A 150 -23.73 4.66 -19.01
CA THR A 150 -22.38 4.68 -19.54
C THR A 150 -21.56 5.83 -18.95
N PHE A 151 -20.24 5.80 -19.12
CA PHE A 151 -19.37 6.90 -18.70
C PHE A 151 -19.67 8.20 -19.47
N GLY A 152 -20.11 8.10 -20.72
CA GLY A 152 -20.51 9.25 -21.55
C GLY A 152 -21.71 10.04 -21.00
N ASP A 153 -22.61 9.37 -20.26
CA ASP A 153 -23.81 9.98 -19.68
C ASP A 153 -23.49 10.92 -18.49
N LEU A 154 -22.22 11.02 -18.09
CA LEU A 154 -21.76 11.99 -17.10
C LEU A 154 -21.71 13.43 -17.64
N ALA A 155 -21.81 13.64 -18.95
CA ALA A 155 -21.82 14.96 -19.57
C ALA A 155 -22.91 15.88 -18.95
N GLY A 156 -22.52 17.09 -18.57
CA GLY A 156 -23.39 18.07 -17.95
C GLY A 156 -23.72 17.82 -16.47
N ARG A 157 -23.14 16.80 -15.83
CA ARG A 157 -23.43 16.41 -14.45
C ARG A 157 -22.37 16.87 -13.46
N THR A 158 -22.79 16.96 -12.20
CA THR A 158 -21.90 17.05 -11.06
C THR A 158 -21.67 15.66 -10.48
N VAL A 159 -20.39 15.28 -10.33
CA VAL A 159 -19.99 13.97 -9.80
C VAL A 159 -19.29 14.18 -8.46
N TYR A 160 -19.88 13.64 -7.40
CA TYR A 160 -19.28 13.64 -6.07
C TYR A 160 -18.24 12.55 -5.96
N MET A 161 -17.05 12.88 -5.46
CA MET A 161 -15.99 11.89 -5.25
C MET A 161 -15.04 12.30 -4.12
N THR A 162 -14.10 11.45 -3.78
CA THR A 162 -13.02 11.73 -2.83
C THR A 162 -11.65 11.64 -3.50
N GLY A 163 -10.60 11.97 -2.78
CA GLY A 163 -9.23 11.79 -3.23
C GLY A 163 -8.70 12.92 -4.10
N LYS A 164 -9.08 14.17 -3.79
CA LYS A 164 -8.48 15.36 -4.43
C LYS A 164 -6.97 15.36 -4.27
N GLY A 165 -6.23 15.60 -5.36
CA GLY A 165 -4.76 15.56 -5.40
C GLY A 165 -4.17 14.16 -5.37
N THR A 166 -5.01 13.12 -5.48
CA THR A 166 -4.56 11.71 -5.42
C THR A 166 -5.03 10.91 -6.63
N THR A 167 -4.66 9.64 -6.70
CA THR A 167 -4.95 8.75 -7.85
C THR A 167 -6.40 8.81 -8.35
N PRO A 168 -7.45 8.83 -7.51
CA PRO A 168 -8.84 8.94 -7.99
C PRO A 168 -9.10 10.16 -8.88
N GLU A 169 -8.60 11.33 -8.51
CA GLU A 169 -8.76 12.55 -9.33
C GLU A 169 -8.02 12.43 -10.65
N TYR A 170 -6.78 11.95 -10.64
CA TYR A 170 -5.99 11.81 -11.85
C TYR A 170 -6.59 10.80 -12.83
N VAL A 171 -7.05 9.66 -12.32
CA VAL A 171 -7.75 8.64 -13.13
C VAL A 171 -9.02 9.24 -13.73
N MET A 172 -9.85 9.90 -12.93
CA MET A 172 -11.10 10.49 -13.41
C MET A 172 -10.85 11.53 -14.50
N ASN A 173 -9.90 12.45 -14.29
CA ASN A 173 -9.56 13.46 -15.28
C ASN A 173 -9.02 12.85 -16.58
N TYR A 174 -8.16 11.83 -16.49
CA TYR A 174 -7.66 11.10 -17.64
C TYR A 174 -8.79 10.44 -18.43
N LEU A 175 -9.72 9.76 -17.77
CA LEU A 175 -10.86 9.11 -18.43
C LEU A 175 -11.80 10.15 -19.06
N LEU A 176 -12.05 11.28 -18.39
CA LEU A 176 -12.86 12.38 -18.95
C LEU A 176 -12.19 12.96 -20.20
N GLU A 177 -10.88 13.12 -20.21
CA GLU A 177 -10.13 13.58 -21.39
C GLU A 177 -10.23 12.57 -22.53
N ARG A 178 -10.00 11.28 -22.25
CA ARG A 178 -10.07 10.20 -23.27
C ARG A 178 -11.47 10.04 -23.86
N ALA A 179 -12.51 10.24 -23.05
CA ALA A 179 -13.91 10.20 -23.48
C ALA A 179 -14.39 11.49 -24.17
N GLY A 180 -13.55 12.54 -24.27
CA GLY A 180 -13.95 13.84 -24.85
C GLY A 180 -14.90 14.63 -23.96
N LEU A 181 -14.92 14.38 -22.64
CA LEU A 181 -15.80 15.00 -21.66
C LEU A 181 -15.13 16.11 -20.85
N THR A 182 -13.92 16.53 -21.22
CA THR A 182 -13.19 17.61 -20.53
C THR A 182 -14.04 18.89 -20.47
N GLY A 183 -14.22 19.40 -19.25
CA GLY A 183 -15.03 20.60 -19.01
C GLY A 183 -16.54 20.40 -19.10
N GLN A 184 -17.01 19.19 -19.40
CA GLN A 184 -18.45 18.86 -19.43
C GLN A 184 -18.93 18.22 -18.14
N VAL A 185 -18.02 17.77 -17.27
CA VAL A 185 -18.32 17.15 -15.96
C VAL A 185 -17.74 18.02 -14.87
N THR A 186 -18.55 18.32 -13.85
CA THR A 186 -18.08 19.04 -12.66
C THR A 186 -17.72 18.01 -11.58
N LEU A 187 -16.45 17.98 -11.14
CA LEU A 187 -16.04 17.14 -10.03
C LEU A 187 -16.15 17.91 -8.71
N GLU A 188 -16.94 17.40 -7.78
CA GLU A 188 -17.08 17.92 -6.43
C GLU A 188 -16.47 16.97 -5.41
N PHE A 189 -15.41 17.43 -4.75
CA PHE A 189 -14.66 16.59 -3.81
C PHE A 189 -15.20 16.70 -2.39
N LYS A 190 -15.46 15.55 -1.78
CA LYS A 190 -15.77 15.40 -0.37
C LYS A 190 -14.54 14.89 0.39
N SER A 191 -14.51 15.11 1.69
CA SER A 191 -13.37 14.70 2.53
C SER A 191 -13.28 13.19 2.68
N GLU A 192 -14.42 12.53 2.83
CA GLU A 192 -14.50 11.07 3.05
C GLU A 192 -15.53 10.40 2.14
N PRO A 193 -15.33 9.10 1.80
CA PRO A 193 -16.33 8.32 1.03
C PRO A 193 -17.70 8.22 1.70
N THR A 194 -17.77 8.31 3.04
CA THR A 194 -19.01 8.34 3.82
C THR A 194 -19.85 9.57 3.54
N GLU A 195 -19.24 10.70 3.20
CA GLU A 195 -19.95 11.92 2.81
C GLU A 195 -20.58 11.77 1.42
N VAL A 196 -19.85 11.17 0.47
CA VAL A 196 -20.42 10.83 -0.86
C VAL A 196 -21.58 9.87 -0.71
N LEU A 197 -21.42 8.80 0.07
CA LEU A 197 -22.47 7.85 0.38
C LEU A 197 -23.72 8.55 0.95
N SER A 198 -23.52 9.45 1.91
CA SER A 198 -24.64 10.19 2.54
C SER A 198 -25.34 11.11 1.55
N ALA A 199 -24.62 11.77 0.65
CA ALA A 199 -25.20 12.61 -0.40
C ALA A 199 -26.06 11.79 -1.36
N LEU A 200 -25.59 10.61 -1.79
CA LEU A 200 -26.34 9.69 -2.67
C LEU A 200 -27.58 9.10 -2.02
N LEU A 201 -27.55 8.82 -0.71
CA LEU A 201 -28.72 8.34 0.03
C LEU A 201 -29.76 9.45 0.24
N ALA A 202 -29.31 10.71 0.38
CA ALA A 202 -30.18 11.86 0.51
C ALA A 202 -30.83 12.26 -0.82
N ASP A 203 -30.09 12.16 -1.92
CA ASP A 203 -30.56 12.41 -3.28
C ASP A 203 -30.11 11.26 -4.20
N PRO A 204 -30.95 10.24 -4.42
CA PRO A 204 -30.63 9.14 -5.31
C PRO A 204 -30.39 9.53 -6.77
N SER A 205 -30.84 10.72 -7.21
CA SER A 205 -30.58 11.23 -8.56
C SER A 205 -29.16 11.82 -8.71
N ALA A 206 -28.47 12.07 -7.61
CA ALA A 206 -27.08 12.51 -7.62
C ALA A 206 -26.16 11.41 -8.16
N VAL A 207 -25.01 11.82 -8.68
CA VAL A 207 -23.99 10.92 -9.20
C VAL A 207 -22.75 10.99 -8.32
N GLY A 208 -22.22 9.85 -7.93
CA GLY A 208 -21.00 9.80 -7.14
C GLY A 208 -20.05 8.69 -7.60
N VAL A 209 -18.77 8.86 -7.29
CA VAL A 209 -17.77 7.82 -7.46
C VAL A 209 -17.37 7.29 -6.09
N LEU A 210 -17.59 6.01 -5.88
CA LEU A 210 -17.31 5.34 -4.62
C LEU A 210 -16.38 4.13 -4.83
N PRO A 211 -15.41 3.94 -3.91
CA PRO A 211 -14.67 2.69 -3.81
C PRO A 211 -15.46 1.63 -3.04
N GLU A 212 -15.01 0.37 -3.10
CA GLU A 212 -15.41 -0.63 -2.11
C GLU A 212 -14.85 -0.28 -0.72
N PRO A 213 -15.54 -0.58 0.36
CA PRO A 213 -16.87 -1.20 0.49
C PRO A 213 -18.03 -0.19 0.42
N PHE A 214 -17.77 1.09 0.17
CA PHE A 214 -18.77 2.16 0.20
C PHE A 214 -19.79 2.05 -0.92
N LYS A 215 -19.38 1.58 -2.11
CA LYS A 215 -20.30 1.24 -3.21
C LYS A 215 -21.31 0.18 -2.76
N THR A 216 -20.85 -0.92 -2.22
CA THR A 216 -21.71 -1.99 -1.73
C THR A 216 -22.61 -1.51 -0.60
N ALA A 217 -22.10 -0.70 0.32
CA ALA A 217 -22.90 -0.10 1.40
C ALA A 217 -23.96 0.88 0.87
N ALA A 218 -23.65 1.65 -0.17
CA ALA A 218 -24.61 2.57 -0.81
C ALA A 218 -25.78 1.81 -1.41
N ILE A 219 -25.51 0.77 -2.19
CA ILE A 219 -26.53 -0.07 -2.82
C ILE A 219 -27.39 -0.77 -1.76
N ALA A 220 -26.76 -1.37 -0.76
CA ALA A 220 -27.48 -2.09 0.30
C ALA A 220 -28.39 -1.16 1.12
N LYS A 221 -27.92 0.04 1.46
CA LYS A 221 -28.68 1.00 2.28
C LYS A 221 -29.75 1.77 1.50
N SER A 222 -29.65 1.81 0.19
CA SER A 222 -30.59 2.56 -0.67
C SER A 222 -31.92 1.87 -0.91
N GLU A 223 -32.13 0.65 -0.41
CA GLU A 223 -33.33 -0.15 -0.65
C GLU A 223 -33.66 -0.29 -2.15
N GLY A 224 -32.62 -0.47 -2.97
CA GLY A 224 -32.73 -0.65 -4.43
C GLY A 224 -32.84 0.65 -5.23
N LYS A 225 -32.68 1.82 -4.59
CA LYS A 225 -32.71 3.12 -5.30
C LYS A 225 -31.41 3.48 -5.99
N LEU A 226 -30.28 2.91 -5.54
CA LEU A 226 -28.95 3.13 -6.11
C LEU A 226 -28.45 1.88 -6.82
N SER A 227 -27.70 2.09 -7.88
CA SER A 227 -26.95 1.07 -8.61
C SER A 227 -25.54 1.56 -8.93
N ALA A 228 -24.69 0.68 -9.43
CA ALA A 228 -23.34 1.02 -9.90
C ALA A 228 -23.22 0.65 -11.39
N PRO A 229 -23.75 1.49 -12.28
CA PRO A 229 -23.81 1.15 -13.71
C PRO A 229 -22.45 1.16 -14.42
N VAL A 230 -21.44 1.85 -13.87
CA VAL A 230 -20.14 2.06 -14.53
C VAL A 230 -19.00 1.73 -13.58
N SER A 231 -18.12 0.81 -13.99
CA SER A 231 -16.83 0.56 -13.37
C SER A 231 -15.77 1.42 -14.04
N LEU A 232 -14.98 2.19 -13.28
CA LEU A 232 -13.90 2.99 -13.88
C LEU A 232 -12.75 2.10 -14.37
N THR A 233 -12.62 0.88 -13.88
CA THR A 233 -11.66 -0.10 -14.41
C THR A 233 -12.06 -0.52 -15.82
N ASP A 234 -13.33 -0.87 -16.04
CA ASP A 234 -13.81 -1.27 -17.36
C ASP A 234 -13.70 -0.11 -18.38
N VAL A 235 -14.01 1.12 -17.92
CA VAL A 235 -13.83 2.33 -18.75
C VAL A 235 -12.36 2.58 -19.07
N TRP A 236 -11.46 2.29 -18.13
CA TRP A 236 -10.02 2.39 -18.37
C TRP A 236 -9.57 1.40 -19.44
N ASP A 237 -9.96 0.14 -19.33
CA ASP A 237 -9.61 -0.91 -20.27
C ASP A 237 -10.15 -0.60 -21.70
N GLU A 238 -11.35 -0.01 -21.76
CA GLU A 238 -11.94 0.42 -23.04
C GLU A 238 -11.22 1.61 -23.68
N LEU A 239 -10.87 2.65 -22.90
CA LEU A 239 -10.37 3.93 -23.40
C LEU A 239 -8.84 4.01 -23.48
N ALA A 240 -8.12 3.35 -22.59
CA ALA A 240 -6.66 3.40 -22.52
C ALA A 240 -6.02 2.42 -23.53
N GLY A 241 -6.72 1.36 -23.90
CA GLY A 241 -6.17 0.29 -24.73
C GLY A 241 -5.12 -0.54 -23.99
N ASP A 242 -4.47 -1.45 -24.70
CA ASP A 242 -3.33 -2.22 -24.20
C ASP A 242 -2.11 -1.28 -24.03
N THR A 243 -1.95 -0.70 -22.83
CA THR A 243 -0.77 0.11 -22.44
C THR A 243 0.19 -0.70 -21.59
#